data_a63eeed7e9ad67f8f8a531584994dc78
#
_entry.id   a63eeed7e9ad67f8f8a531584994dc78
#
_cell.length_a   1.000
_cell.length_b   1.000
_cell.length_c   1.000
_cell.angle_alpha   90.00
_cell.angle_beta   90.00
_cell.angle_gamma   90.00
#
_symmetry.space_group_name_H-M   'P 1'
#
loop_
_entity.id
_entity.type
_entity.pdbx_description
1 polymer ?
#
loop_
_entity_poly.entity_id
_entity_poly.type
_entity_poly.pdbx_seq_one_letter_code
_entity_poly.pdbx_strand_id
1 'polypeptide(L)'
;MMKRRVRFDIWTFVLIAAWVILIALLIWPLSSVLRASLIDNDTGAFSFVHYVEIATVKAYQRAIGNTLLAGFGGMAGALVLGVTLAFVTTRFHIYGRALIQTLAVVALVSPPFIGAYAWIVLFGASGVVRKGLAEIGISIPPLYGAAGVILVFAFKFFPHVFLITSGALASINRSVEEAAESLGVSPFKRLFTITLPLILPAISASALLTFVLSIADFGTPRIIGRDFNVLATEAFNLYGSEVGGNPGMASALSIALIVLSMIVVFGQRWVLRKNVYHSNLIKKPERMRVRGIEALGLHALAYAIVIIGALPAIIVVLFSFRRTSGPVFQPGVSLQSYERVISTVSDPIWNTLIFSSVAVVAIVITGTLIGYLISRRPGIATGALDALLMVPYVVPGIVMGIAFITRFNEPPLALTGTGLIIIMAVFVRRLPYSARSVAAALKQVGPNLEDAAVSLGYSPGKAFLKVTVPLILPGIMAGALMSFVTAMNELSSSLVLYVGSTVTMPVRIYLSVMDGEYGTASALSTILLTMTVVAVYAAFHLSGRKESALL
;
A
#
# COMPACT_ATOMS: atom_id res chain seq x y z
N MET A 1 -26.31 -36.61 10.34
CA MET A 1 -26.05 -35.58 9.27
C MET A 1 -27.36 -34.93 8.87
N MET A 2 -27.80 -33.87 9.57
CA MET A 2 -29.00 -33.12 9.19
C MET A 2 -28.69 -32.25 7.98
N LYS A 3 -29.34 -32.48 6.84
CA LYS A 3 -29.38 -31.58 5.68
C LYS A 3 -29.92 -30.22 6.16
N ARG A 4 -29.03 -29.21 6.38
CA ARG A 4 -29.45 -27.82 6.58
C ARG A 4 -30.19 -27.39 5.29
N ARG A 5 -31.52 -27.30 5.35
CA ARG A 5 -32.31 -26.62 4.33
C ARG A 5 -31.77 -25.18 4.23
N VAL A 6 -31.32 -24.78 3.07
CA VAL A 6 -30.94 -23.40 2.78
C VAL A 6 -32.21 -22.58 2.95
N ARG A 7 -32.39 -21.95 4.10
CA ARG A 7 -33.41 -20.91 4.27
C ARG A 7 -32.90 -19.69 3.52
N PHE A 8 -33.65 -19.27 2.53
CA PHE A 8 -33.44 -17.99 1.85
C PHE A 8 -33.66 -16.88 2.88
N ASP A 9 -32.58 -16.43 3.48
CA ASP A 9 -32.48 -15.33 4.44
C ASP A 9 -31.88 -14.12 3.72
N ILE A 10 -32.09 -12.91 4.25
CA ILE A 10 -31.52 -11.66 3.72
C ILE A 10 -29.99 -11.79 3.46
N TRP A 11 -29.30 -12.55 4.30
CA TRP A 11 -27.86 -12.79 4.16
C TRP A 11 -27.48 -13.65 2.95
N THR A 12 -28.38 -14.49 2.45
CA THR A 12 -28.20 -15.21 1.20
C THR A 12 -28.23 -14.24 0.01
N PHE A 13 -29.14 -13.27 0.05
CA PHE A 13 -29.17 -12.18 -0.95
C PHE A 13 -27.88 -11.35 -0.91
N VAL A 14 -27.43 -10.97 0.27
CA VAL A 14 -26.16 -10.21 0.44
C VAL A 14 -24.97 -11.02 -0.09
N LEU A 15 -24.95 -12.33 0.17
CA LEU A 15 -23.89 -13.21 -0.35
C LEU A 15 -23.89 -13.27 -1.88
N ILE A 16 -25.07 -13.43 -2.49
CA ILE A 16 -25.23 -13.45 -3.96
C ILE A 16 -24.78 -12.09 -4.54
N ALA A 17 -25.22 -10.97 -3.95
CA ALA A 17 -24.83 -9.64 -4.40
C ALA A 17 -23.30 -9.42 -4.29
N ALA A 18 -22.67 -9.86 -3.19
CA ALA A 18 -21.22 -9.79 -3.04
C ALA A 18 -20.47 -10.60 -4.11
N TRP A 19 -20.96 -11.81 -4.44
CA TRP A 19 -20.41 -12.61 -5.52
C TRP A 19 -20.58 -11.95 -6.89
N VAL A 20 -21.76 -11.42 -7.19
CA VAL A 20 -22.03 -10.71 -8.46
C VAL A 20 -21.09 -9.53 -8.61
N ILE A 21 -20.91 -8.72 -7.57
CA ILE A 21 -20.01 -7.57 -7.58
C ILE A 21 -18.56 -8.02 -7.85
N LEU A 22 -18.05 -9.02 -7.12
CA LEU A 22 -16.67 -9.47 -7.30
C LEU A 22 -16.45 -10.21 -8.63
N ILE A 23 -17.45 -10.95 -9.13
CA ILE A 23 -17.36 -11.55 -10.45
C ILE A 23 -17.31 -10.46 -11.52
N ALA A 24 -18.23 -9.50 -11.48
CA ALA A 24 -18.33 -8.44 -12.48
C ALA A 24 -17.13 -7.48 -12.48
N LEU A 25 -16.60 -7.13 -11.30
CA LEU A 25 -15.58 -6.09 -11.19
C LEU A 25 -14.16 -6.62 -10.95
N LEU A 26 -13.99 -7.91 -10.63
CA LEU A 26 -12.66 -8.48 -10.41
C LEU A 26 -12.39 -9.65 -11.36
N ILE A 27 -13.23 -10.70 -11.34
CA ILE A 27 -12.97 -11.90 -12.15
C ILE A 27 -13.08 -11.58 -13.63
N TRP A 28 -14.15 -10.91 -14.04
CA TRP A 28 -14.41 -10.60 -15.45
C TRP A 28 -13.34 -9.71 -16.09
N PRO A 29 -12.89 -8.58 -15.50
CA PRO A 29 -11.76 -7.82 -16.04
C PRO A 29 -10.45 -8.62 -16.08
N LEU A 30 -10.12 -9.37 -15.03
CA LEU A 30 -8.89 -10.18 -15.01
C LEU A 30 -8.94 -11.31 -16.04
N SER A 31 -10.12 -11.90 -16.29
CA SER A 31 -10.27 -12.92 -17.33
C SER A 31 -10.09 -12.36 -18.75
N SER A 32 -10.42 -11.08 -18.98
CA SER A 32 -10.15 -10.44 -20.28
C SER A 32 -8.66 -10.19 -20.52
N VAL A 33 -7.89 -9.86 -19.47
CA VAL A 33 -6.41 -9.79 -19.59
C VAL A 33 -5.83 -11.17 -19.87
N LEU A 34 -6.32 -12.22 -19.17
CA LEU A 34 -5.86 -13.57 -19.43
C LEU A 34 -6.18 -14.00 -20.86
N ARG A 35 -7.39 -13.69 -21.34
CA ARG A 35 -7.78 -13.97 -22.73
C ARG A 35 -6.89 -13.20 -23.72
N ALA A 36 -6.71 -11.88 -23.51
CA ALA A 36 -5.89 -11.05 -24.39
C ALA A 36 -4.42 -11.53 -24.44
N SER A 37 -3.88 -12.05 -23.34
CA SER A 37 -2.51 -12.59 -23.30
C SER A 37 -2.32 -13.89 -24.10
N LEU A 38 -3.42 -14.57 -24.44
CA LEU A 38 -3.44 -15.85 -25.16
C LEU A 38 -3.94 -15.71 -26.60
N ILE A 39 -4.16 -14.49 -27.08
CA ILE A 39 -4.56 -14.21 -28.45
C ILE A 39 -3.43 -13.47 -29.15
N ASP A 40 -2.96 -14.03 -30.24
CA ASP A 40 -2.01 -13.37 -31.14
C ASP A 40 -2.68 -12.16 -31.81
N ASN A 41 -2.05 -11.00 -31.70
CA ASN A 41 -2.60 -9.74 -32.23
C ASN A 41 -2.67 -9.71 -33.76
N ASP A 42 -1.79 -10.45 -34.45
CA ASP A 42 -1.72 -10.43 -35.92
C ASP A 42 -2.71 -11.40 -36.55
N THR A 43 -2.86 -12.58 -35.94
CA THR A 43 -3.69 -13.66 -36.49
C THR A 43 -5.07 -13.78 -35.83
N GLY A 44 -5.26 -13.20 -34.64
CA GLY A 44 -6.47 -13.37 -33.82
C GLY A 44 -6.65 -14.80 -33.27
N ALA A 45 -5.69 -15.69 -33.47
CA ALA A 45 -5.74 -17.08 -33.06
C ALA A 45 -5.23 -17.26 -31.60
N PHE A 46 -5.67 -18.35 -30.98
CA PHE A 46 -5.11 -18.75 -29.69
C PHE A 46 -3.63 -19.14 -29.85
N SER A 47 -2.76 -18.48 -29.09
CA SER A 47 -1.32 -18.65 -29.17
C SER A 47 -0.62 -18.37 -27.85
N PHE A 48 0.52 -19.03 -27.62
CA PHE A 48 1.45 -18.71 -26.55
C PHE A 48 2.60 -17.80 -26.99
N VAL A 49 2.51 -17.15 -28.17
CA VAL A 49 3.58 -16.32 -28.74
C VAL A 49 4.11 -15.30 -27.75
N HIS A 50 3.25 -14.58 -27.04
CA HIS A 50 3.66 -13.56 -26.05
C HIS A 50 4.47 -14.15 -24.90
N TYR A 51 4.16 -15.37 -24.46
CA TYR A 51 4.91 -16.05 -23.41
C TYR A 51 6.25 -16.57 -23.90
N VAL A 52 6.32 -17.01 -25.15
CA VAL A 52 7.58 -17.36 -25.81
C VAL A 52 8.47 -16.13 -25.95
N GLU A 53 7.91 -14.99 -26.34
CA GLU A 53 8.64 -13.72 -26.41
C GLU A 53 9.15 -13.27 -25.03
N ILE A 54 8.35 -13.39 -23.98
CA ILE A 54 8.79 -13.11 -22.60
C ILE A 54 10.01 -13.98 -22.23
N ALA A 55 10.03 -15.23 -22.66
CA ALA A 55 11.09 -16.18 -22.36
C ALA A 55 12.35 -16.00 -23.25
N THR A 56 12.24 -15.40 -24.44
CA THR A 56 13.32 -15.30 -25.44
C THR A 56 13.88 -13.90 -25.61
N VAL A 57 13.05 -12.86 -25.47
CA VAL A 57 13.46 -11.47 -25.66
C VAL A 57 14.17 -10.94 -24.42
N LYS A 58 15.43 -10.53 -24.58
CA LYS A 58 16.30 -10.05 -23.50
C LYS A 58 15.71 -8.87 -22.70
N ALA A 59 14.92 -8.00 -23.33
CA ALA A 59 14.29 -6.87 -22.65
C ALA A 59 13.31 -7.35 -21.57
N TYR A 60 12.45 -8.31 -21.87
CA TYR A 60 11.48 -8.85 -20.92
C TYR A 60 12.14 -9.71 -19.84
N GLN A 61 13.17 -10.49 -20.17
CA GLN A 61 13.97 -11.20 -19.18
C GLN A 61 14.64 -10.24 -18.19
N ARG A 62 15.19 -9.13 -18.68
CA ARG A 62 15.73 -8.06 -17.81
C ARG A 62 14.66 -7.44 -16.96
N ALA A 63 13.46 -7.17 -17.48
CA ALA A 63 12.35 -6.61 -16.71
C ALA A 63 11.91 -7.54 -15.57
N ILE A 64 11.88 -8.87 -15.80
CA ILE A 64 11.66 -9.87 -14.72
C ILE A 64 12.77 -9.78 -13.67
N GLY A 65 14.03 -9.84 -14.09
CA GLY A 65 15.18 -9.72 -13.19
C GLY A 65 15.17 -8.42 -12.39
N ASN A 66 14.89 -7.30 -13.05
CA ASN A 66 14.78 -5.98 -12.43
C ASN A 66 13.63 -5.92 -11.41
N THR A 67 12.49 -6.53 -11.73
CA THR A 67 11.32 -6.60 -10.80
C THR A 67 11.69 -7.36 -9.53
N LEU A 68 12.38 -8.50 -9.68
CA LEU A 68 12.86 -9.29 -8.53
C LEU A 68 13.93 -8.52 -7.75
N LEU A 69 14.89 -7.90 -8.43
CA LEU A 69 15.94 -7.11 -7.79
C LEU A 69 15.36 -5.92 -7.00
N ALA A 70 14.41 -5.19 -7.58
CA ALA A 70 13.72 -4.09 -6.92
C ALA A 70 12.90 -4.59 -5.72
N GLY A 71 12.16 -5.69 -5.90
CA GLY A 71 11.34 -6.30 -4.86
C GLY A 71 12.15 -6.80 -3.68
N PHE A 72 13.15 -7.63 -3.92
CA PHE A 72 14.01 -8.17 -2.86
C PHE A 72 14.93 -7.10 -2.25
N GLY A 73 15.50 -6.22 -3.08
CA GLY A 73 16.35 -5.12 -2.61
C GLY A 73 15.59 -4.14 -1.72
N GLY A 74 14.40 -3.70 -2.17
CA GLY A 74 13.52 -2.82 -1.39
C GLY A 74 13.06 -3.48 -0.08
N MET A 75 12.64 -4.75 -0.15
CA MET A 75 12.28 -5.55 1.04
C MET A 75 13.45 -5.64 2.02
N ALA A 76 14.64 -6.02 1.57
CA ALA A 76 15.81 -6.16 2.44
C ALA A 76 16.19 -4.83 3.11
N GLY A 77 16.22 -3.73 2.34
CA GLY A 77 16.48 -2.40 2.89
C GLY A 77 15.43 -1.97 3.92
N ALA A 78 14.15 -2.17 3.61
CA ALA A 78 13.06 -1.85 4.54
C ALA A 78 13.10 -2.71 5.81
N LEU A 79 13.47 -3.99 5.70
CA LEU A 79 13.67 -4.87 6.86
C LEU A 79 14.81 -4.38 7.74
N VAL A 80 15.97 -4.05 7.17
CA VAL A 80 17.11 -3.53 7.92
C VAL A 80 16.72 -2.27 8.69
N LEU A 81 16.09 -1.30 8.02
CA LEU A 81 15.69 -0.04 8.66
C LEU A 81 14.56 -0.24 9.68
N GLY A 82 13.50 -0.96 9.30
CA GLY A 82 12.30 -1.10 10.12
C GLY A 82 12.50 -2.00 11.34
N VAL A 83 13.18 -3.13 11.21
CA VAL A 83 13.49 -4.02 12.35
C VAL A 83 14.44 -3.33 13.31
N THR A 84 15.49 -2.66 12.81
CA THR A 84 16.41 -1.88 13.64
C THR A 84 15.69 -0.81 14.44
N LEU A 85 14.85 0.00 13.77
CA LEU A 85 14.08 1.05 14.44
C LEU A 85 13.11 0.46 15.48
N ALA A 86 12.42 -0.64 15.14
CA ALA A 86 11.50 -1.34 16.04
C ALA A 86 12.24 -1.85 17.30
N PHE A 87 13.39 -2.47 17.10
CA PHE A 87 14.19 -2.98 18.20
C PHE A 87 14.69 -1.85 19.11
N VAL A 88 15.30 -0.80 18.53
CA VAL A 88 15.84 0.35 19.26
C VAL A 88 14.74 1.04 20.08
N THR A 89 13.59 1.34 19.48
CA THR A 89 12.50 2.09 20.15
C THR A 89 11.69 1.25 21.15
N THR A 90 11.72 -0.09 21.03
CA THR A 90 10.96 -0.97 21.92
C THR A 90 11.81 -1.43 23.10
N ARG A 91 13.09 -1.68 22.90
CA ARG A 91 14.00 -2.23 23.91
C ARG A 91 14.75 -1.18 24.71
N PHE A 92 15.02 -0.01 24.13
CA PHE A 92 15.76 1.06 24.77
C PHE A 92 14.89 2.27 25.07
N HIS A 93 15.29 3.00 26.11
CA HIS A 93 14.64 4.25 26.46
C HIS A 93 15.14 5.36 25.53
N ILE A 94 14.39 5.66 24.47
CA ILE A 94 14.69 6.71 23.50
C ILE A 94 13.81 7.92 23.80
N TYR A 95 14.43 9.09 24.00
CA TYR A 95 13.70 10.35 24.18
C TYR A 95 12.98 10.73 22.86
N GLY A 96 11.79 11.33 23.00
CA GLY A 96 11.01 11.73 21.84
C GLY A 96 10.45 10.57 21.00
N ARG A 97 10.21 9.40 21.61
CA ARG A 97 9.65 8.24 20.92
C ARG A 97 8.35 8.55 20.16
N ALA A 98 7.47 9.41 20.73
CA ALA A 98 6.26 9.84 20.05
C ALA A 98 6.60 10.57 18.74
N LEU A 99 7.61 11.43 18.73
CA LEU A 99 8.09 12.10 17.51
C LEU A 99 8.61 11.10 16.47
N ILE A 100 9.38 10.10 16.90
CA ILE A 100 9.88 9.03 16.02
C ILE A 100 8.70 8.28 15.37
N GLN A 101 7.69 7.93 16.16
CA GLN A 101 6.48 7.26 15.65
C GLN A 101 5.70 8.16 14.69
N THR A 102 5.54 9.44 15.02
CA THR A 102 4.88 10.42 14.15
C THR A 102 5.62 10.57 12.82
N LEU A 103 6.94 10.70 12.82
CA LEU A 103 7.74 10.81 11.60
C LEU A 103 7.67 9.52 10.76
N ALA A 104 7.64 8.35 11.40
CA ALA A 104 7.44 7.09 10.69
C ALA A 104 6.03 7.03 10.04
N VAL A 105 4.99 7.52 10.73
CA VAL A 105 3.64 7.61 10.17
C VAL A 105 3.58 8.63 9.02
N VAL A 106 4.26 9.77 9.13
CA VAL A 106 4.37 10.75 8.03
C VAL A 106 5.01 10.12 6.80
N ALA A 107 6.09 9.35 6.97
CA ALA A 107 6.72 8.60 5.88
C ALA A 107 5.78 7.54 5.28
N LEU A 108 4.95 6.87 6.09
CA LEU A 108 3.96 5.90 5.67
C LEU A 108 2.85 6.52 4.83
N VAL A 109 2.32 7.67 5.27
CA VAL A 109 1.17 8.36 4.66
C VAL A 109 1.57 9.07 3.37
N SER A 110 2.86 9.43 3.23
CA SER A 110 3.37 10.08 2.01
C SER A 110 3.16 9.20 0.78
N PRO A 111 2.54 9.73 -0.30
CA PRO A 111 2.34 8.97 -1.52
C PRO A 111 3.66 8.44 -2.12
N PRO A 112 3.64 7.23 -2.67
CA PRO A 112 4.85 6.55 -3.17
C PRO A 112 5.67 7.34 -4.17
N PHE A 113 5.01 7.86 -5.18
CA PHE A 113 5.63 8.60 -6.29
C PHE A 113 6.17 9.97 -5.87
N ILE A 114 5.61 10.58 -4.80
CA ILE A 114 6.16 11.81 -4.21
C ILE A 114 7.54 11.55 -3.62
N GLY A 115 7.72 10.38 -2.98
CA GLY A 115 9.02 9.96 -2.51
C GLY A 115 10.06 9.94 -3.63
N ALA A 116 9.78 9.24 -4.75
CA ALA A 116 10.70 9.15 -5.87
C ALA A 116 11.08 10.53 -6.43
N TYR A 117 10.10 11.41 -6.61
CA TYR A 117 10.32 12.77 -7.07
C TYR A 117 11.20 13.59 -6.09
N ALA A 118 10.90 13.54 -4.79
CA ALA A 118 11.68 14.26 -3.79
C ALA A 118 13.14 13.79 -3.74
N TRP A 119 13.40 12.49 -3.91
CA TRP A 119 14.75 11.96 -4.01
C TRP A 119 15.49 12.47 -5.24
N ILE A 120 14.80 12.66 -6.39
CA ILE A 120 15.38 13.29 -7.58
C ILE A 120 15.75 14.75 -7.30
N VAL A 121 14.87 15.51 -6.63
CA VAL A 121 15.15 16.90 -6.26
C VAL A 121 16.36 17.01 -5.34
N LEU A 122 16.59 16.03 -4.47
CA LEU A 122 17.73 16.02 -3.54
C LEU A 122 19.01 15.52 -4.21
N PHE A 123 18.95 14.36 -4.87
CA PHE A 123 20.14 13.59 -5.29
C PHE A 123 20.19 13.29 -6.80
N GLY A 124 19.24 13.79 -7.57
CA GLY A 124 19.26 13.66 -9.03
C GLY A 124 20.43 14.41 -9.70
N ALA A 125 20.49 14.42 -11.01
CA ALA A 125 21.57 15.08 -11.77
C ALA A 125 21.77 16.56 -11.39
N SER A 126 20.69 17.28 -11.14
CA SER A 126 20.68 18.67 -10.67
C SER A 126 20.29 18.82 -9.19
N GLY A 127 20.41 17.72 -8.41
CA GLY A 127 19.93 17.68 -7.02
C GLY A 127 20.64 18.66 -6.10
N VAL A 128 19.86 19.28 -5.20
CA VAL A 128 20.33 20.36 -4.32
C VAL A 128 21.42 19.85 -3.36
N VAL A 129 21.20 18.68 -2.73
CA VAL A 129 22.18 18.08 -1.80
C VAL A 129 23.44 17.65 -2.57
N ARG A 130 23.25 17.06 -3.74
CA ARG A 130 24.38 16.64 -4.59
C ARG A 130 25.27 17.83 -5.00
N LYS A 131 24.67 18.96 -5.40
CA LYS A 131 25.41 20.19 -5.72
C LYS A 131 26.14 20.74 -4.50
N GLY A 132 25.46 20.87 -3.37
CA GLY A 132 26.09 21.36 -2.13
C GLY A 132 27.25 20.48 -1.65
N LEU A 133 27.15 19.15 -1.80
CA LEU A 133 28.27 18.23 -1.50
C LEU A 133 29.44 18.39 -2.48
N ALA A 134 29.15 18.65 -3.75
CA ALA A 134 30.20 18.89 -4.76
C ALA A 134 30.98 20.19 -4.48
N GLU A 135 30.35 21.22 -3.93
CA GLU A 135 31.01 22.48 -3.53
C GLU A 135 32.03 22.28 -2.40
N ILE A 136 31.84 21.27 -1.55
CA ILE A 136 32.79 20.89 -0.48
C ILE A 136 33.71 19.73 -0.89
N GLY A 137 33.78 19.41 -2.19
CA GLY A 137 34.68 18.40 -2.74
C GLY A 137 34.17 16.96 -2.67
N ILE A 138 32.93 16.71 -2.23
CA ILE A 138 32.33 15.38 -2.17
C ILE A 138 31.49 15.15 -3.42
N SER A 139 31.99 14.33 -4.35
CA SER A 139 31.25 13.95 -5.55
C SER A 139 30.53 12.62 -5.35
N ILE A 140 29.19 12.65 -5.41
CA ILE A 140 28.35 11.44 -5.38
C ILE A 140 27.65 11.27 -6.73
N PRO A 141 27.47 10.03 -7.22
CA PRO A 141 26.72 9.79 -8.45
C PRO A 141 25.25 10.19 -8.28
N PRO A 142 24.57 10.59 -9.37
CA PRO A 142 23.13 10.89 -9.28
C PRO A 142 22.34 9.62 -8.97
N LEU A 143 21.33 9.77 -8.12
CA LEU A 143 20.51 8.66 -7.64
C LEU A 143 19.46 8.29 -8.70
N TYR A 144 19.79 7.34 -9.56
CA TYR A 144 18.90 6.77 -10.58
C TYR A 144 19.10 5.26 -10.72
N GLY A 145 18.26 4.62 -11.53
CA GLY A 145 18.37 3.21 -11.85
C GLY A 145 18.04 2.29 -10.67
N ALA A 146 18.62 1.11 -10.67
CA ALA A 146 18.36 0.07 -9.64
C ALA A 146 18.62 0.56 -8.21
N ALA A 147 19.77 1.23 -7.98
CA ALA A 147 20.14 1.73 -6.66
C ALA A 147 19.14 2.79 -6.15
N GLY A 148 18.70 3.69 -7.03
CA GLY A 148 17.68 4.69 -6.72
C GLY A 148 16.34 4.06 -6.34
N VAL A 149 15.87 3.11 -7.14
CA VAL A 149 14.61 2.40 -6.88
C VAL A 149 14.65 1.64 -5.56
N ILE A 150 15.72 0.89 -5.31
CA ILE A 150 15.89 0.11 -4.08
C ILE A 150 15.95 1.01 -2.85
N LEU A 151 16.70 2.11 -2.91
CA LEU A 151 16.80 3.07 -1.81
C LEU A 151 15.46 3.72 -1.51
N VAL A 152 14.74 4.18 -2.54
CA VAL A 152 13.40 4.76 -2.37
C VAL A 152 12.46 3.74 -1.74
N PHE A 153 12.44 2.48 -2.19
CA PHE A 153 11.61 1.43 -1.61
C PHE A 153 11.98 1.13 -0.15
N ALA A 154 13.27 1.10 0.18
CA ALA A 154 13.72 0.89 1.54
C ALA A 154 13.15 1.95 2.50
N PHE A 155 13.31 3.23 2.17
CA PHE A 155 12.82 4.34 3.00
C PHE A 155 11.30 4.56 2.91
N LYS A 156 10.65 4.08 1.88
CA LYS A 156 9.19 4.15 1.73
C LYS A 156 8.48 3.07 2.53
N PHE A 157 9.03 1.86 2.57
CA PHE A 157 8.34 0.71 3.14
C PHE A 157 8.81 0.33 4.55
N PHE A 158 9.94 0.90 5.06
CA PHE A 158 10.38 0.62 6.44
C PHE A 158 9.30 0.90 7.51
N PRO A 159 8.37 1.88 7.36
CA PRO A 159 7.37 2.11 8.39
C PRO A 159 6.42 0.94 8.58
N HIS A 160 6.09 0.20 7.51
CA HIS A 160 5.27 -1.01 7.61
C HIS A 160 6.00 -2.07 8.44
N VAL A 161 7.29 -2.28 8.16
CA VAL A 161 8.13 -3.22 8.93
C VAL A 161 8.25 -2.77 10.37
N PHE A 162 8.51 -1.49 10.59
CA PHE A 162 8.63 -0.89 11.93
C PHE A 162 7.38 -1.11 12.77
N LEU A 163 6.19 -0.80 12.25
CA LEU A 163 4.95 -0.90 13.00
C LEU A 163 4.60 -2.36 13.33
N ILE A 164 4.70 -3.26 12.35
CA ILE A 164 4.40 -4.70 12.55
C ILE A 164 5.39 -5.32 13.54
N THR A 165 6.69 -5.05 13.38
CA THR A 165 7.73 -5.60 14.24
C THR A 165 7.68 -5.01 15.65
N SER A 166 7.40 -3.70 15.80
CA SER A 166 7.23 -3.06 17.11
C SER A 166 6.06 -3.65 17.88
N GLY A 167 4.93 -3.92 17.20
CA GLY A 167 3.78 -4.60 17.79
C GLY A 167 4.13 -6.01 18.28
N ALA A 168 4.86 -6.77 17.47
CA ALA A 168 5.31 -8.10 17.84
C ALA A 168 6.32 -8.07 19.02
N LEU A 169 7.29 -7.17 19.00
CA LEU A 169 8.26 -7.00 20.10
C LEU A 169 7.58 -6.59 21.41
N ALA A 170 6.54 -5.75 21.33
CA ALA A 170 5.77 -5.33 22.50
C ALA A 170 4.89 -6.45 23.07
N SER A 171 4.59 -7.49 22.30
CA SER A 171 3.79 -8.66 22.71
C SER A 171 4.61 -9.80 23.32
N ILE A 172 5.96 -9.74 23.30
CA ILE A 172 6.80 -10.76 23.93
C ILE A 172 6.64 -10.68 25.45
N ASN A 173 6.44 -11.83 26.08
CA ASN A 173 6.43 -11.92 27.54
C ASN A 173 7.86 -11.82 28.10
N ARG A 174 8.09 -10.80 28.93
CA ARG A 174 9.39 -10.57 29.57
C ARG A 174 9.88 -11.76 30.41
N SER A 175 9.00 -12.53 31.00
CA SER A 175 9.39 -13.68 31.83
C SER A 175 10.23 -14.72 31.08
N VAL A 176 10.05 -14.85 29.75
CA VAL A 176 10.87 -15.76 28.92
C VAL A 176 12.31 -15.23 28.80
N GLU A 177 12.48 -13.92 28.68
CA GLU A 177 13.80 -13.29 28.60
C GLU A 177 14.50 -13.27 29.96
N GLU A 178 13.76 -13.05 31.06
CA GLU A 178 14.25 -13.10 32.46
C GLU A 178 14.69 -14.52 32.81
N ALA A 179 13.94 -15.55 32.42
CA ALA A 179 14.35 -16.95 32.64
C ALA A 179 15.66 -17.29 31.92
N ALA A 180 15.84 -16.83 30.68
CA ALA A 180 17.09 -17.04 29.95
C ALA A 180 18.26 -16.27 30.59
N GLU A 181 18.02 -15.07 31.10
CA GLU A 181 19.01 -14.28 31.83
C GLU A 181 19.44 -14.98 33.12
N SER A 182 18.48 -15.53 33.86
CA SER A 182 18.75 -16.31 35.08
C SER A 182 19.57 -17.58 34.81
N LEU A 183 19.47 -18.13 33.58
CA LEU A 183 20.29 -19.25 33.09
C LEU A 183 21.65 -18.80 32.51
N GLY A 184 22.02 -17.53 32.66
CA GLY A 184 23.31 -16.98 32.22
C GLY A 184 23.44 -16.78 30.72
N VAL A 185 22.34 -16.77 29.96
CA VAL A 185 22.37 -16.50 28.51
C VAL A 185 22.70 -15.03 28.26
N SER A 186 23.80 -14.77 27.54
CA SER A 186 24.21 -13.40 27.21
C SER A 186 23.16 -12.64 26.40
N PRO A 187 23.08 -11.31 26.50
CA PRO A 187 22.07 -10.50 25.77
C PRO A 187 22.06 -10.74 24.25
N PHE A 188 23.24 -10.87 23.65
CA PHE A 188 23.40 -11.13 22.22
C PHE A 188 22.86 -12.53 21.85
N LYS A 189 23.22 -13.56 22.60
CA LYS A 189 22.71 -14.92 22.37
C LYS A 189 21.21 -14.99 22.57
N ARG A 190 20.66 -14.30 23.59
CA ARG A 190 19.23 -14.19 23.87
C ARG A 190 18.46 -13.56 22.70
N LEU A 191 19.03 -12.50 22.07
CA LEU A 191 18.45 -11.87 20.91
C LEU A 191 18.22 -12.88 19.75
N PHE A 192 19.24 -13.66 19.42
CA PHE A 192 19.19 -14.57 18.28
C PHE A 192 18.48 -15.91 18.58
N THR A 193 18.52 -16.38 19.82
CA THR A 193 17.93 -17.69 20.18
C THR A 193 16.50 -17.62 20.70
N ILE A 194 16.06 -16.45 21.18
CA ILE A 194 14.73 -16.27 21.80
C ILE A 194 13.95 -15.15 21.12
N THR A 195 14.45 -13.90 21.18
CA THR A 195 13.68 -12.75 20.72
C THR A 195 13.40 -12.81 19.22
N LEU A 196 14.43 -13.02 18.41
CA LEU A 196 14.31 -13.06 16.95
C LEU A 196 13.42 -14.21 16.45
N PRO A 197 13.54 -15.48 16.92
CA PRO A 197 12.61 -16.53 16.56
C PRO A 197 11.15 -16.27 16.92
N LEU A 198 10.87 -15.63 18.07
CA LEU A 198 9.53 -15.30 18.49
C LEU A 198 8.85 -14.24 17.59
N ILE A 199 9.61 -13.28 17.06
CA ILE A 199 9.09 -12.24 16.15
C ILE A 199 9.26 -12.60 14.68
N LEU A 200 9.90 -13.72 14.34
CA LEU A 200 10.14 -14.14 12.97
C LEU A 200 8.85 -14.21 12.12
N PRO A 201 7.70 -14.67 12.63
CA PRO A 201 6.45 -14.63 11.89
C PRO A 201 6.02 -13.19 11.51
N ALA A 202 6.21 -12.22 12.41
CA ALA A 202 5.89 -10.81 12.15
C ALA A 202 6.87 -10.17 11.16
N ILE A 203 8.17 -10.45 11.29
CA ILE A 203 9.20 -10.03 10.33
C ILE A 203 8.88 -10.61 8.96
N SER A 204 8.55 -11.90 8.87
CA SER A 204 8.23 -12.55 7.60
C SER A 204 6.95 -11.99 6.98
N ALA A 205 5.92 -11.69 7.79
CA ALA A 205 4.70 -11.05 7.31
C ALA A 205 4.98 -9.64 6.75
N SER A 206 5.80 -8.85 7.44
CA SER A 206 6.21 -7.52 6.98
C SER A 206 7.11 -7.59 5.75
N ALA A 207 7.99 -8.58 5.64
CA ALA A 207 8.82 -8.84 4.48
C ALA A 207 7.97 -9.11 3.23
N LEU A 208 6.98 -10.03 3.35
CA LEU A 208 6.06 -10.30 2.24
C LEU A 208 5.29 -9.06 1.81
N LEU A 209 4.71 -8.36 2.79
CA LEU A 209 3.96 -7.12 2.50
C LEU A 209 4.84 -6.13 1.73
N THR A 210 6.07 -5.90 2.20
CA THR A 210 7.02 -4.98 1.57
C THR A 210 7.42 -5.45 0.18
N PHE A 211 7.69 -6.73 -0.02
CA PHE A 211 7.99 -7.29 -1.34
C PHE A 211 6.84 -7.07 -2.32
N VAL A 212 5.60 -7.44 -1.93
CA VAL A 212 4.42 -7.27 -2.78
C VAL A 212 4.18 -5.80 -3.12
N LEU A 213 4.32 -4.90 -2.14
CA LEU A 213 4.20 -3.47 -2.38
C LEU A 213 5.28 -2.93 -3.33
N SER A 214 6.52 -3.44 -3.22
CA SER A 214 7.65 -3.03 -4.09
C SER A 214 7.44 -3.46 -5.54
N ILE A 215 7.04 -4.71 -5.80
CA ILE A 215 6.82 -5.19 -7.18
C ILE A 215 5.53 -4.64 -7.80
N ALA A 216 4.56 -4.25 -6.98
CA ALA A 216 3.32 -3.62 -7.43
C ALA A 216 3.45 -2.12 -7.69
N ASP A 217 4.55 -1.49 -7.25
CA ASP A 217 4.80 -0.07 -7.44
C ASP A 217 5.26 0.20 -8.88
N PHE A 218 4.46 0.98 -9.59
CA PHE A 218 4.77 1.47 -10.92
C PHE A 218 5.49 2.82 -10.87
N GLY A 219 5.03 3.71 -9.98
CA GLY A 219 5.42 5.12 -9.99
C GLY A 219 6.90 5.35 -9.70
N THR A 220 7.46 4.65 -8.71
CA THR A 220 8.87 4.80 -8.34
C THR A 220 9.83 4.37 -9.47
N PRO A 221 9.73 3.15 -10.04
CA PRO A 221 10.58 2.75 -11.16
C PRO A 221 10.40 3.67 -12.38
N ARG A 222 9.20 4.14 -12.66
CA ARG A 222 8.92 5.03 -13.79
C ARG A 222 9.59 6.41 -13.65
N ILE A 223 9.62 6.95 -12.42
CA ILE A 223 10.17 8.29 -12.15
C ILE A 223 11.71 8.26 -12.03
N ILE A 224 12.27 7.29 -11.26
CA ILE A 224 13.69 7.29 -10.92
C ILE A 224 14.50 6.18 -11.62
N GLY A 225 13.81 5.18 -12.18
CA GLY A 225 14.44 3.99 -12.77
C GLY A 225 15.23 4.26 -14.04
N ARG A 226 14.84 5.23 -14.88
CA ARG A 226 15.40 5.44 -16.23
C ARG A 226 15.38 4.14 -17.04
N ASP A 227 16.57 3.59 -17.39
CA ASP A 227 16.72 2.35 -18.15
C ASP A 227 16.47 1.07 -17.31
N PHE A 228 16.20 1.23 -16.01
CA PHE A 228 15.85 0.14 -15.10
C PHE A 228 14.35 -0.16 -15.17
N ASN A 229 13.92 -0.72 -16.30
CA ASN A 229 12.53 -1.10 -16.50
C ASN A 229 12.17 -2.35 -15.70
N VAL A 230 11.02 -2.33 -15.04
CA VAL A 230 10.39 -3.47 -14.34
C VAL A 230 9.17 -3.93 -15.14
N LEU A 231 8.63 -5.10 -14.83
CA LEU A 231 7.45 -5.64 -15.54
C LEU A 231 6.26 -4.67 -15.57
N ALA A 232 6.02 -3.95 -14.47
CA ALA A 232 4.93 -2.98 -14.40
C ALA A 232 5.13 -1.80 -15.37
N THR A 233 6.37 -1.31 -15.53
CA THR A 233 6.68 -0.21 -16.45
C THR A 233 6.66 -0.67 -17.90
N GLU A 234 7.12 -1.89 -18.20
CA GLU A 234 7.06 -2.47 -19.55
C GLU A 234 5.60 -2.72 -19.97
N ALA A 235 4.78 -3.30 -19.11
CA ALA A 235 3.35 -3.50 -19.41
C ALA A 235 2.64 -2.17 -19.72
N PHE A 236 2.96 -1.10 -18.97
CA PHE A 236 2.41 0.22 -19.22
C PHE A 236 2.90 0.81 -20.55
N ASN A 237 4.20 0.71 -20.85
CA ASN A 237 4.77 1.23 -22.09
C ASN A 237 4.13 0.57 -23.32
N LEU A 238 3.97 -0.75 -23.30
CA LEU A 238 3.37 -1.51 -24.39
C LEU A 238 1.85 -1.24 -24.55
N TYR A 239 1.17 -0.93 -23.43
CA TYR A 239 -0.26 -0.61 -23.49
C TYR A 239 -0.51 0.82 -23.97
N GLY A 240 0.28 1.81 -23.49
CA GLY A 240 0.09 3.24 -23.72
C GLY A 240 0.86 3.78 -24.93
N SER A 241 1.54 2.95 -25.72
CA SER A 241 2.28 3.39 -26.89
C SER A 241 1.33 3.76 -28.03
N GLU A 242 1.39 5.01 -28.50
CA GLU A 242 0.63 5.48 -29.66
C GLU A 242 1.13 4.84 -30.98
N VAL A 243 2.40 4.40 -31.01
CA VAL A 243 3.03 3.77 -32.16
C VAL A 243 3.45 2.35 -31.80
N GLY A 244 2.78 1.36 -32.40
CA GLY A 244 3.13 -0.05 -32.19
C GLY A 244 2.76 -0.62 -30.83
N GLY A 245 1.71 -0.12 -30.18
CA GLY A 245 1.19 -0.70 -28.93
C GLY A 245 0.82 -2.18 -29.11
N ASN A 246 1.18 -3.01 -28.11
CA ASN A 246 0.88 -4.45 -28.11
C ASN A 246 0.07 -4.80 -26.85
N PRO A 247 -1.29 -4.69 -26.90
CA PRO A 247 -2.15 -5.00 -25.75
C PRO A 247 -2.06 -6.47 -25.31
N GLY A 248 -1.84 -7.40 -26.24
CA GLY A 248 -1.63 -8.82 -25.94
C GLY A 248 -0.37 -9.05 -25.10
N MET A 249 0.75 -8.47 -25.53
CA MET A 249 2.01 -8.53 -24.79
C MET A 249 1.91 -7.80 -23.44
N ALA A 250 1.29 -6.61 -23.37
CA ALA A 250 1.05 -5.91 -22.12
C ALA A 250 0.22 -6.77 -21.14
N SER A 251 -0.78 -7.49 -21.67
CA SER A 251 -1.59 -8.44 -20.91
C SER A 251 -0.75 -9.65 -20.44
N ALA A 252 0.11 -10.20 -21.29
CA ALA A 252 0.99 -11.32 -20.91
C ALA A 252 2.00 -10.92 -19.82
N LEU A 253 2.61 -9.74 -19.91
CA LEU A 253 3.48 -9.19 -18.84
C LEU A 253 2.70 -8.94 -17.54
N SER A 254 1.44 -8.51 -17.65
CA SER A 254 0.54 -8.35 -16.49
C SER A 254 0.27 -9.67 -15.80
N ILE A 255 -0.02 -10.74 -16.55
CA ILE A 255 -0.19 -12.10 -16.02
C ILE A 255 1.12 -12.60 -15.39
N ALA A 256 2.26 -12.40 -16.05
CA ALA A 256 3.56 -12.76 -15.50
C ALA A 256 3.82 -12.07 -14.15
N LEU A 257 3.46 -10.80 -14.00
CA LEU A 257 3.59 -10.05 -12.76
C LEU A 257 2.65 -10.58 -11.65
N ILE A 258 1.41 -10.97 -11.99
CA ILE A 258 0.49 -11.63 -11.05
C ILE A 258 1.07 -12.97 -10.59
N VAL A 259 1.54 -13.80 -11.52
CA VAL A 259 2.11 -15.13 -11.23
C VAL A 259 3.33 -14.98 -10.32
N LEU A 260 4.24 -14.05 -10.62
CA LEU A 260 5.40 -13.74 -9.80
C LEU A 260 5.00 -13.34 -8.36
N SER A 261 4.01 -12.47 -8.24
CA SER A 261 3.46 -12.06 -6.94
C SER A 261 2.88 -13.26 -6.17
N MET A 262 2.11 -14.11 -6.83
CA MET A 262 1.52 -15.30 -6.24
C MET A 262 2.57 -16.30 -5.78
N ILE A 263 3.60 -16.58 -6.58
CA ILE A 263 4.68 -17.49 -6.21
C ILE A 263 5.31 -17.07 -4.88
N VAL A 264 5.62 -15.78 -4.72
CA VAL A 264 6.24 -15.29 -3.48
C VAL A 264 5.27 -15.35 -2.30
N VAL A 265 3.99 -14.98 -2.49
CA VAL A 265 2.97 -15.05 -1.43
C VAL A 265 2.74 -16.50 -0.97
N PHE A 266 2.61 -17.45 -1.90
CA PHE A 266 2.39 -18.85 -1.56
C PHE A 266 3.65 -19.50 -1.00
N GLY A 267 4.82 -19.20 -1.56
CA GLY A 267 6.11 -19.69 -1.06
C GLY A 267 6.32 -19.29 0.40
N GLN A 268 6.07 -18.03 0.75
CA GLN A 268 6.18 -17.59 2.13
C GLN A 268 5.16 -18.28 3.06
N ARG A 269 3.89 -18.38 2.64
CA ARG A 269 2.87 -19.09 3.44
C ARG A 269 3.27 -20.54 3.71
N TRP A 270 3.88 -21.20 2.74
CA TRP A 270 4.37 -22.57 2.90
C TRP A 270 5.50 -22.66 3.93
N VAL A 271 6.47 -21.72 3.88
CA VAL A 271 7.58 -21.64 4.84
C VAL A 271 7.08 -21.37 6.26
N LEU A 272 6.11 -20.46 6.43
CA LEU A 272 5.61 -20.05 7.75
C LEU A 272 4.65 -21.05 8.40
N ARG A 273 4.06 -21.97 7.65
CA ARG A 273 3.11 -22.99 8.20
C ARG A 273 3.67 -23.79 9.37
N LYS A 274 4.99 -23.91 9.48
CA LYS A 274 5.67 -24.74 10.48
C LYS A 274 5.96 -24.03 11.81
N ASN A 275 5.84 -22.70 11.89
CA ASN A 275 6.34 -21.91 13.02
C ASN A 275 5.28 -20.95 13.57
N VAL A 276 4.26 -21.47 14.24
CA VAL A 276 3.29 -20.63 14.97
C VAL A 276 3.64 -20.64 16.45
N TYR A 277 4.17 -19.56 16.96
CA TYR A 277 4.40 -19.37 18.39
C TYR A 277 3.27 -18.53 18.98
N HIS A 278 2.54 -19.08 19.95
CA HIS A 278 1.58 -18.34 20.75
C HIS A 278 2.26 -17.91 22.06
N SER A 279 2.37 -16.62 22.30
CA SER A 279 2.80 -16.11 23.60
C SER A 279 1.62 -15.41 24.29
N ASN A 280 1.28 -15.83 25.51
CA ASN A 280 0.35 -15.12 26.35
C ASN A 280 1.10 -14.03 27.12
N LEU A 281 0.67 -12.77 26.95
CA LEU A 281 1.24 -11.62 27.66
C LEU A 281 0.93 -11.72 29.17
N ILE A 282 1.94 -11.99 29.97
CA ILE A 282 1.86 -11.89 31.44
C ILE A 282 2.54 -10.61 31.93
N LYS A 283 3.66 -10.20 31.31
CA LYS A 283 4.44 -9.04 31.73
C LYS A 283 4.97 -8.27 30.52
N LYS A 284 4.71 -6.96 30.46
CA LYS A 284 5.25 -6.11 29.38
C LYS A 284 6.76 -5.97 29.46
N PRO A 285 7.49 -5.92 28.32
CA PRO A 285 8.93 -5.66 28.30
C PRO A 285 9.27 -4.28 28.91
N GLU A 286 10.22 -4.24 29.84
CA GLU A 286 10.82 -2.98 30.29
C GLU A 286 11.90 -2.50 29.34
N ARG A 287 12.04 -1.18 29.23
CA ARG A 287 13.05 -0.57 28.38
C ARG A 287 14.35 -0.37 29.15
N MET A 288 15.44 -0.81 28.56
CA MET A 288 16.78 -0.62 29.13
C MET A 288 17.19 0.85 29.03
N ARG A 289 17.71 1.41 30.11
CA ARG A 289 18.31 2.74 30.12
C ARG A 289 19.81 2.60 29.82
N VAL A 290 20.21 3.08 28.67
CA VAL A 290 21.61 3.21 28.24
C VAL A 290 22.12 4.62 28.51
N ARG A 291 23.40 4.80 28.73
CA ARG A 291 24.05 6.09 29.05
C ARG A 291 25.29 6.30 28.18
N GLY A 292 25.76 7.55 28.14
CA GLY A 292 26.98 7.89 27.41
C GLY A 292 26.86 7.74 25.89
N ILE A 293 27.93 7.31 25.26
CA ILE A 293 28.08 7.23 23.81
C ILE A 293 27.12 6.21 23.17
N GLU A 294 26.79 5.14 23.88
CA GLU A 294 25.79 4.15 23.39
C GLU A 294 24.40 4.77 23.27
N ALA A 295 23.98 5.55 24.26
CA ALA A 295 22.70 6.26 24.19
C ALA A 295 22.69 7.26 23.04
N LEU A 296 23.78 8.02 22.84
CA LEU A 296 23.91 8.95 21.71
C LEU A 296 23.82 8.22 20.38
N GLY A 297 24.52 7.10 20.21
CA GLY A 297 24.49 6.28 19.00
C GLY A 297 23.11 5.73 18.68
N LEU A 298 22.37 5.21 19.67
CA LEU A 298 21.01 4.69 19.48
C LEU A 298 20.02 5.80 19.13
N HIS A 299 20.13 6.99 19.75
CA HIS A 299 19.30 8.14 19.39
C HIS A 299 19.62 8.62 17.99
N ALA A 300 20.89 8.80 17.65
CA ALA A 300 21.33 9.23 16.33
C ALA A 300 20.83 8.27 15.24
N LEU A 301 20.94 6.95 15.46
CA LEU A 301 20.44 5.93 14.53
C LEU A 301 18.93 6.01 14.34
N ALA A 302 18.15 6.05 15.45
CA ALA A 302 16.70 6.11 15.39
C ALA A 302 16.20 7.38 14.68
N TYR A 303 16.76 8.53 15.02
CA TYR A 303 16.41 9.79 14.40
C TYR A 303 16.87 9.88 12.95
N ALA A 304 18.06 9.38 12.62
CA ALA A 304 18.53 9.34 11.23
C ALA A 304 17.56 8.55 10.34
N ILE A 305 17.12 7.36 10.76
CA ILE A 305 16.18 6.54 9.97
C ILE A 305 14.88 7.31 9.70
N VAL A 306 14.27 7.89 10.75
CA VAL A 306 12.94 8.53 10.57
C VAL A 306 13.03 9.89 9.89
N ILE A 307 14.09 10.66 10.11
CA ILE A 307 14.29 11.95 9.43
C ILE A 307 14.53 11.72 7.94
N ILE A 308 15.42 10.78 7.59
CA ILE A 308 15.67 10.45 6.18
C ILE A 308 14.39 9.88 5.54
N GLY A 309 13.64 9.05 6.25
CA GLY A 309 12.36 8.53 5.76
C GLY A 309 11.26 9.58 5.56
N ALA A 310 11.18 10.58 6.44
CA ALA A 310 10.24 11.70 6.33
C ALA A 310 10.74 12.83 5.40
N LEU A 311 12.04 12.82 5.07
CA LEU A 311 12.69 13.86 4.26
C LEU A 311 11.95 14.14 2.93
N PRO A 312 11.49 13.14 2.17
CA PRO A 312 10.74 13.38 0.94
C PRO A 312 9.50 14.26 1.15
N ALA A 313 8.71 13.99 2.18
CA ALA A 313 7.51 14.78 2.49
C ALA A 313 7.88 16.22 2.90
N ILE A 314 8.90 16.37 3.75
CA ILE A 314 9.38 17.68 4.21
C ILE A 314 9.89 18.51 3.03
N ILE A 315 10.68 17.92 2.16
CA ILE A 315 11.27 18.61 1.00
C ILE A 315 10.19 19.06 0.02
N VAL A 316 9.22 18.20 -0.27
CA VAL A 316 8.11 18.57 -1.17
C VAL A 316 7.32 19.77 -0.62
N VAL A 317 7.04 19.77 0.68
CA VAL A 317 6.39 20.93 1.34
C VAL A 317 7.25 22.18 1.23
N LEU A 318 8.54 22.12 1.54
CA LEU A 318 9.44 23.27 1.45
C LEU A 318 9.57 23.81 0.01
N PHE A 319 9.66 22.89 -0.97
CA PHE A 319 9.81 23.28 -2.38
C PHE A 319 8.51 23.78 -3.02
N SER A 320 7.35 23.45 -2.46
CA SER A 320 6.07 24.03 -2.90
C SER A 320 5.96 25.54 -2.72
N PHE A 321 6.75 26.10 -1.79
CA PHE A 321 6.84 27.55 -1.53
C PHE A 321 8.01 28.22 -2.27
N ARG A 322 8.69 27.53 -3.19
CA ARG A 322 9.77 28.09 -4.00
C ARG A 322 9.26 28.58 -5.35
N ARG A 323 9.87 29.66 -5.88
CA ARG A 323 9.67 30.04 -7.29
C ARG A 323 10.26 28.97 -8.20
N THR A 324 9.59 28.72 -9.31
CA THR A 324 10.07 27.77 -10.33
C THR A 324 10.00 28.39 -11.71
N SER A 325 11.02 28.07 -12.53
CA SER A 325 11.02 28.33 -13.98
C SER A 325 11.29 27.00 -14.66
N GLY A 326 10.21 26.35 -15.13
CA GLY A 326 10.28 24.96 -15.58
C GLY A 326 10.83 24.04 -14.47
N PRO A 327 11.87 23.22 -14.75
CA PRO A 327 12.43 22.29 -13.78
C PRO A 327 13.39 22.91 -12.76
N VAL A 328 13.63 24.24 -12.83
CA VAL A 328 14.63 24.91 -11.99
C VAL A 328 13.94 25.68 -10.85
N PHE A 329 14.32 25.36 -9.61
CA PHE A 329 13.93 26.14 -8.44
C PHE A 329 14.80 27.39 -8.31
N GLN A 330 14.14 28.54 -8.16
CA GLN A 330 14.77 29.84 -7.99
C GLN A 330 14.84 30.25 -6.51
N PRO A 331 15.77 31.11 -6.10
CA PRO A 331 15.79 31.71 -4.76
C PRO A 331 14.52 32.48 -4.45
N GLY A 332 14.13 32.51 -3.17
CA GLY A 332 12.98 33.25 -2.66
C GLY A 332 11.75 32.38 -2.42
N VAL A 333 10.87 32.87 -1.53
CA VAL A 333 9.59 32.26 -1.19
C VAL A 333 8.50 32.84 -2.09
N SER A 334 7.59 31.98 -2.58
CA SER A 334 6.50 32.39 -3.46
C SER A 334 5.32 31.41 -3.36
N LEU A 335 4.13 31.92 -3.58
CA LEU A 335 2.90 31.13 -3.73
C LEU A 335 2.53 30.86 -5.19
N GLN A 336 3.39 31.21 -6.14
CA GLN A 336 3.16 31.07 -7.59
C GLN A 336 2.67 29.69 -8.00
N SER A 337 3.24 28.60 -7.40
CA SER A 337 2.84 27.24 -7.70
C SER A 337 1.41 26.94 -7.23
N TYR A 338 1.00 27.48 -6.09
CA TYR A 338 -0.37 27.36 -5.58
C TYR A 338 -1.37 28.18 -6.40
N GLU A 339 -1.01 29.42 -6.80
CA GLU A 339 -1.83 30.23 -7.68
C GLU A 339 -2.10 29.52 -9.01
N ARG A 340 -1.05 28.92 -9.61
CA ARG A 340 -1.20 28.11 -10.83
C ARG A 340 -2.10 26.91 -10.60
N VAL A 341 -1.95 26.18 -9.49
CA VAL A 341 -2.79 25.02 -9.17
C VAL A 341 -4.25 25.43 -9.05
N ILE A 342 -4.55 26.52 -8.36
CA ILE A 342 -5.93 26.97 -8.14
C ILE A 342 -6.55 27.53 -9.42
N SER A 343 -5.79 28.31 -10.22
CA SER A 343 -6.33 28.98 -11.41
C SER A 343 -6.42 28.08 -12.65
N THR A 344 -5.51 27.08 -12.79
CA THR A 344 -5.36 26.34 -14.04
C THR A 344 -5.54 24.83 -13.87
N VAL A 345 -5.34 24.29 -12.67
CA VAL A 345 -5.21 22.83 -12.42
C VAL A 345 -6.06 22.39 -11.23
N SER A 346 -7.20 23.02 -10.97
CA SER A 346 -8.05 22.71 -9.81
C SER A 346 -8.86 21.41 -9.96
N ASP A 347 -9.23 21.01 -11.17
CA ASP A 347 -10.07 19.84 -11.43
C ASP A 347 -9.53 18.52 -10.84
N PRO A 348 -8.22 18.23 -10.91
CA PRO A 348 -7.64 17.04 -10.26
C PRO A 348 -7.90 16.97 -8.75
N ILE A 349 -8.03 18.09 -8.06
CA ILE A 349 -8.33 18.14 -6.61
C ILE A 349 -9.75 17.62 -6.38
N TRP A 350 -10.71 18.17 -7.12
CA TRP A 350 -12.12 17.76 -7.03
C TRP A 350 -12.34 16.33 -7.49
N ASN A 351 -11.73 15.93 -8.60
CA ASN A 351 -11.81 14.56 -9.10
C ASN A 351 -11.30 13.57 -8.04
N THR A 352 -10.17 13.85 -7.40
CA THR A 352 -9.64 12.97 -6.35
C THR A 352 -10.59 12.87 -5.17
N LEU A 353 -11.12 13.99 -4.69
CA LEU A 353 -12.06 14.01 -3.57
C LEU A 353 -13.35 13.25 -3.90
N ILE A 354 -13.96 13.56 -5.05
CA ILE A 354 -15.24 12.97 -5.45
C ILE A 354 -15.06 11.47 -5.70
N PHE A 355 -14.07 11.07 -6.51
CA PHE A 355 -13.89 9.66 -6.86
C PHE A 355 -13.51 8.81 -5.64
N SER A 356 -12.63 9.32 -4.78
CA SER A 356 -12.27 8.61 -3.54
C SER A 356 -13.44 8.53 -2.57
N SER A 357 -14.22 9.60 -2.39
CA SER A 357 -15.36 9.62 -1.47
C SER A 357 -16.46 8.68 -1.92
N VAL A 358 -16.83 8.71 -3.21
CA VAL A 358 -17.84 7.81 -3.77
C VAL A 358 -17.40 6.35 -3.67
N ALA A 359 -16.15 6.06 -4.03
CA ALA A 359 -15.59 4.73 -3.88
C ALA A 359 -15.63 4.25 -2.42
N VAL A 360 -15.24 5.10 -1.47
CA VAL A 360 -15.19 4.74 -0.05
C VAL A 360 -16.58 4.50 0.54
N VAL A 361 -17.57 5.28 0.18
CA VAL A 361 -18.97 5.01 0.60
C VAL A 361 -19.40 3.61 0.14
N ALA A 362 -19.16 3.28 -1.12
CA ALA A 362 -19.46 1.95 -1.67
C ALA A 362 -18.64 0.85 -0.97
N ILE A 363 -17.34 1.09 -0.71
CA ILE A 363 -16.43 0.17 0.01
C ILE A 363 -16.92 -0.09 1.43
N VAL A 364 -17.32 0.95 2.16
CA VAL A 364 -17.78 0.82 3.55
C VAL A 364 -19.05 -0.03 3.62
N ILE A 365 -20.02 0.25 2.76
CA ILE A 365 -21.28 -0.51 2.72
C ILE A 365 -20.98 -1.98 2.38
N THR A 366 -20.33 -2.21 1.23
CA THR A 366 -20.07 -3.57 0.73
C THR A 366 -19.09 -4.33 1.62
N GLY A 367 -18.02 -3.66 2.08
CA GLY A 367 -17.01 -4.24 2.97
C GLY A 367 -17.57 -4.61 4.34
N THR A 368 -18.50 -3.82 4.91
CA THR A 368 -19.18 -4.16 6.15
C THR A 368 -20.03 -5.41 5.99
N LEU A 369 -20.79 -5.51 4.92
CA LEU A 369 -21.62 -6.68 4.62
C LEU A 369 -20.78 -7.94 4.39
N ILE A 370 -19.71 -7.82 3.58
CA ILE A 370 -18.80 -8.95 3.32
C ILE A 370 -18.06 -9.36 4.60
N GLY A 371 -17.54 -8.40 5.37
CA GLY A 371 -16.86 -8.68 6.65
C GLY A 371 -17.77 -9.39 7.65
N TYR A 372 -19.06 -9.02 7.69
CA TYR A 372 -20.07 -9.71 8.49
C TYR A 372 -20.28 -11.16 7.99
N LEU A 373 -20.48 -11.37 6.69
CA LEU A 373 -20.65 -12.70 6.11
C LEU A 373 -19.49 -13.63 6.43
N ILE A 374 -18.26 -13.16 6.23
CA ILE A 374 -17.04 -13.94 6.51
C ILE A 374 -16.94 -14.32 7.98
N SER A 375 -17.34 -13.43 8.91
CA SER A 375 -17.16 -13.63 10.35
C SER A 375 -18.30 -14.41 11.00
N ARG A 376 -19.55 -14.18 10.56
CA ARG A 376 -20.78 -14.71 11.21
C ARG A 376 -21.45 -15.85 10.46
N ARG A 377 -21.13 -16.04 9.19
CA ARG A 377 -21.72 -17.07 8.32
C ARG A 377 -20.65 -17.96 7.67
N PRO A 378 -19.83 -18.68 8.47
CA PRO A 378 -18.77 -19.53 7.90
C PRO A 378 -19.38 -20.63 7.03
N GLY A 379 -18.79 -20.81 5.83
CA GLY A 379 -19.20 -21.79 4.86
C GLY A 379 -18.24 -21.79 3.66
N ILE A 380 -18.42 -22.75 2.73
CA ILE A 380 -17.55 -22.86 1.55
C ILE A 380 -17.64 -21.59 0.69
N ALA A 381 -18.85 -21.08 0.45
CA ALA A 381 -19.06 -19.89 -0.38
C ALA A 381 -18.47 -18.61 0.24
N THR A 382 -18.61 -18.44 1.57
CA THR A 382 -18.01 -17.30 2.29
C THR A 382 -16.50 -17.43 2.43
N GLY A 383 -15.98 -18.65 2.56
CA GLY A 383 -14.55 -18.91 2.54
C GLY A 383 -13.91 -18.64 1.19
N ALA A 384 -14.58 -19.02 0.09
CA ALA A 384 -14.16 -18.69 -1.27
C ALA A 384 -14.24 -17.16 -1.53
N LEU A 385 -15.29 -16.50 -1.05
CA LEU A 385 -15.43 -15.04 -1.10
C LEU A 385 -14.27 -14.34 -0.36
N ASP A 386 -13.88 -14.85 0.81
CA ASP A 386 -12.75 -14.35 1.58
C ASP A 386 -11.42 -14.52 0.85
N ALA A 387 -11.22 -15.66 0.20
CA ALA A 387 -10.03 -15.91 -0.63
C ALA A 387 -9.99 -14.98 -1.85
N LEU A 388 -11.13 -14.80 -2.54
CA LEU A 388 -11.24 -13.91 -3.69
C LEU A 388 -10.98 -12.44 -3.32
N LEU A 389 -11.44 -12.02 -2.15
CA LEU A 389 -11.21 -10.69 -1.63
C LEU A 389 -9.71 -10.38 -1.41
N MET A 390 -8.84 -11.40 -1.31
CA MET A 390 -7.39 -11.19 -1.20
C MET A 390 -6.70 -10.93 -2.54
N VAL A 391 -7.34 -11.27 -3.66
CA VAL A 391 -6.74 -11.10 -5.00
C VAL A 391 -6.33 -9.65 -5.27
N PRO A 392 -7.14 -8.61 -4.97
CA PRO A 392 -6.74 -7.22 -5.20
C PRO A 392 -5.50 -6.74 -4.42
N TYR A 393 -5.10 -7.43 -3.34
CA TYR A 393 -3.84 -7.13 -2.66
C TYR A 393 -2.62 -7.59 -3.45
N VAL A 394 -2.78 -8.67 -4.21
CA VAL A 394 -1.69 -9.29 -4.97
C VAL A 394 -1.58 -8.70 -6.36
N VAL A 395 -2.72 -8.29 -6.94
CA VAL A 395 -2.77 -7.71 -8.29
C VAL A 395 -2.24 -6.26 -8.27
N PRO A 396 -1.14 -5.96 -8.99
CA PRO A 396 -0.63 -4.59 -9.12
C PRO A 396 -1.65 -3.64 -9.74
N GLY A 397 -1.56 -2.35 -9.35
CA GLY A 397 -2.52 -1.33 -9.82
C GLY A 397 -2.56 -1.15 -11.32
N ILE A 398 -1.40 -1.20 -11.96
CA ILE A 398 -1.29 -1.08 -13.41
C ILE A 398 -2.04 -2.22 -14.12
N VAL A 399 -1.91 -3.44 -13.61
CA VAL A 399 -2.62 -4.62 -14.14
C VAL A 399 -4.12 -4.48 -14.00
N MET A 400 -4.58 -3.95 -12.85
CA MET A 400 -5.99 -3.67 -12.65
C MET A 400 -6.50 -2.59 -13.64
N GLY A 401 -5.71 -1.55 -13.88
CA GLY A 401 -6.03 -0.52 -14.88
C GLY A 401 -6.16 -1.12 -16.28
N ILE A 402 -5.17 -1.91 -16.71
CA ILE A 402 -5.19 -2.61 -18.01
C ILE A 402 -6.42 -3.54 -18.09
N ALA A 403 -6.71 -4.30 -17.02
CA ALA A 403 -7.86 -5.20 -16.99
C ALA A 403 -9.19 -4.45 -17.16
N PHE A 404 -9.34 -3.31 -16.49
CA PHE A 404 -10.55 -2.51 -16.57
C PHE A 404 -10.73 -1.88 -17.95
N ILE A 405 -9.70 -1.29 -18.53
CA ILE A 405 -9.82 -0.69 -19.86
C ILE A 405 -10.02 -1.78 -20.94
N THR A 406 -9.31 -2.90 -20.86
CA THR A 406 -9.50 -4.03 -21.79
C THR A 406 -10.92 -4.56 -21.75
N ARG A 407 -11.58 -4.58 -20.57
CA ARG A 407 -12.94 -5.12 -20.46
C ARG A 407 -14.04 -4.10 -20.68
N PHE A 408 -13.85 -2.86 -20.22
CA PHE A 408 -14.89 -1.82 -20.23
C PHE A 408 -14.69 -0.77 -21.33
N ASN A 409 -13.93 -1.10 -22.36
CA ASN A 409 -13.80 -0.28 -23.59
C ASN A 409 -14.91 -0.57 -24.61
N GLU A 410 -15.60 -1.69 -24.47
CA GLU A 410 -16.59 -2.18 -25.42
C GLU A 410 -17.92 -2.50 -24.73
N PRO A 411 -19.03 -2.57 -25.51
CA PRO A 411 -20.33 -3.03 -25.00
C PRO A 411 -20.25 -4.39 -24.29
N PRO A 412 -21.15 -4.67 -23.32
CA PRO A 412 -22.35 -3.90 -22.97
C PRO A 412 -22.09 -2.72 -22.01
N LEU A 413 -20.90 -2.57 -21.43
CA LEU A 413 -20.55 -1.53 -20.45
C LEU A 413 -19.29 -0.78 -20.92
N ALA A 414 -19.44 0.12 -21.88
CA ALA A 414 -18.39 1.01 -22.31
C ALA A 414 -18.23 2.15 -21.28
N LEU A 415 -17.25 2.03 -20.38
CA LEU A 415 -16.99 2.99 -19.29
C LEU A 415 -15.69 3.76 -19.46
N THR A 416 -14.87 3.42 -20.46
CA THR A 416 -13.63 4.11 -20.77
C THR A 416 -13.90 5.59 -21.02
N GLY A 417 -13.06 6.46 -20.46
CA GLY A 417 -13.23 7.91 -20.54
C GLY A 417 -14.14 8.51 -19.47
N THR A 418 -14.72 7.72 -18.58
CA THR A 418 -15.55 8.21 -17.48
C THR A 418 -14.86 8.13 -16.13
N GLY A 419 -15.23 9.00 -15.18
CA GLY A 419 -14.77 8.89 -13.78
C GLY A 419 -15.26 7.59 -13.10
N LEU A 420 -16.33 6.99 -13.59
CA LEU A 420 -16.90 5.78 -13.01
C LEU A 420 -15.95 4.59 -13.09
N ILE A 421 -15.19 4.43 -14.18
CA ILE A 421 -14.22 3.34 -14.32
C ILE A 421 -13.10 3.45 -13.26
N ILE A 422 -12.67 4.69 -12.94
CA ILE A 422 -11.66 4.95 -11.89
C ILE A 422 -12.26 4.61 -10.52
N ILE A 423 -13.49 5.06 -10.24
CA ILE A 423 -14.20 4.76 -9.00
C ILE A 423 -14.31 3.24 -8.79
N MET A 424 -14.70 2.50 -9.82
CA MET A 424 -14.83 1.03 -9.76
C MET A 424 -13.50 0.33 -9.55
N ALA A 425 -12.43 0.78 -10.21
CA ALA A 425 -11.08 0.23 -10.03
C ALA A 425 -10.59 0.46 -8.59
N VAL A 426 -10.76 1.68 -8.07
CA VAL A 426 -10.43 2.02 -6.68
C VAL A 426 -11.29 1.21 -5.71
N PHE A 427 -12.60 1.09 -5.96
CA PHE A 427 -13.52 0.30 -5.14
C PHE A 427 -13.02 -1.13 -4.96
N VAL A 428 -12.77 -1.85 -6.05
CA VAL A 428 -12.32 -3.25 -5.99
C VAL A 428 -10.98 -3.37 -5.25
N ARG A 429 -10.03 -2.50 -5.55
CA ARG A 429 -8.69 -2.54 -4.97
C ARG A 429 -8.68 -2.24 -3.48
N ARG A 430 -9.59 -1.40 -2.98
CA ARG A 430 -9.60 -0.95 -1.58
C ARG A 430 -10.68 -1.64 -0.74
N LEU A 431 -11.58 -2.39 -1.34
CA LEU A 431 -12.62 -3.18 -0.66
C LEU A 431 -12.07 -4.11 0.44
N PRO A 432 -10.92 -4.80 0.26
CA PRO A 432 -10.38 -5.68 1.28
C PRO A 432 -10.05 -4.96 2.60
N TYR A 433 -9.65 -3.69 2.59
CA TYR A 433 -9.31 -2.94 3.81
C TYR A 433 -10.53 -2.83 4.75
N SER A 434 -11.68 -2.42 4.21
CA SER A 434 -12.91 -2.30 4.99
C SER A 434 -13.41 -3.67 5.47
N ALA A 435 -13.49 -4.66 4.59
CA ALA A 435 -13.97 -6.00 4.94
C ALA A 435 -13.12 -6.67 6.01
N ARG A 436 -11.79 -6.54 5.96
CA ARG A 436 -10.87 -7.09 6.97
C ARG A 436 -10.94 -6.35 8.30
N SER A 437 -11.05 -5.04 8.28
CA SER A 437 -11.21 -4.24 9.49
C SER A 437 -12.50 -4.60 10.23
N VAL A 438 -13.60 -4.72 9.50
CA VAL A 438 -14.91 -5.16 10.05
C VAL A 438 -14.84 -6.60 10.56
N ALA A 439 -14.24 -7.52 9.81
CA ALA A 439 -14.08 -8.91 10.26
C ALA A 439 -13.24 -9.01 11.54
N ALA A 440 -12.20 -8.19 11.69
CA ALA A 440 -11.39 -8.12 12.89
C ALA A 440 -12.18 -7.56 14.08
N ALA A 441 -12.96 -6.50 13.88
CA ALA A 441 -13.84 -5.93 14.92
C ALA A 441 -14.91 -6.93 15.37
N LEU A 442 -15.53 -7.66 14.43
CA LEU A 442 -16.54 -8.68 14.75
C LEU A 442 -15.98 -9.86 15.56
N LYS A 443 -14.69 -10.18 15.42
CA LYS A 443 -14.04 -11.21 16.25
C LYS A 443 -13.87 -10.76 17.69
N GLN A 444 -13.74 -9.45 17.95
CA GLN A 444 -13.65 -8.89 19.31
C GLN A 444 -15.02 -8.77 19.96
N VAL A 445 -16.07 -8.54 19.17
CA VAL A 445 -17.46 -8.50 19.62
C VAL A 445 -18.06 -9.89 19.44
N GLY A 446 -18.33 -10.61 20.54
CA GLY A 446 -18.96 -11.94 20.50
C GLY A 446 -20.32 -11.93 19.77
N PRO A 447 -20.83 -13.09 19.31
CA PRO A 447 -22.16 -13.20 18.66
C PRO A 447 -23.33 -13.00 19.62
N ASN A 448 -23.12 -13.19 20.91
CA ASN A 448 -24.17 -13.30 21.94
C ASN A 448 -25.13 -12.11 22.00
N LEU A 449 -24.64 -10.88 21.75
CA LEU A 449 -25.47 -9.67 21.80
C LEU A 449 -26.46 -9.58 20.62
N GLU A 450 -26.03 -10.05 19.43
CA GLU A 450 -26.90 -10.13 18.25
C GLU A 450 -27.95 -11.23 18.45
N ASP A 451 -27.54 -12.40 18.93
CA ASP A 451 -28.42 -13.53 19.22
C ASP A 451 -29.47 -13.18 20.29
N ALA A 452 -29.09 -12.42 21.33
CA ALA A 452 -30.01 -11.90 22.33
C ALA A 452 -31.06 -10.95 21.72
N ALA A 453 -30.64 -10.05 20.81
CA ALA A 453 -31.57 -9.15 20.13
C ALA A 453 -32.58 -9.93 19.26
N VAL A 454 -32.12 -10.97 18.55
CA VAL A 454 -33.00 -11.84 17.78
C VAL A 454 -33.97 -12.59 18.67
N SER A 455 -33.51 -13.07 19.84
CA SER A 455 -34.37 -13.74 20.84
C SER A 455 -35.45 -12.82 21.44
N LEU A 456 -35.16 -11.51 21.48
CA LEU A 456 -36.10 -10.46 21.88
C LEU A 456 -37.05 -10.01 20.74
N GLY A 457 -37.04 -10.69 19.60
CA GLY A 457 -37.97 -10.47 18.47
C GLY A 457 -37.47 -9.52 17.39
N TYR A 458 -36.20 -9.08 17.40
CA TYR A 458 -35.64 -8.34 16.27
C TYR A 458 -35.43 -9.28 15.07
N SER A 459 -35.78 -8.81 13.88
CA SER A 459 -35.35 -9.53 12.67
C SER A 459 -33.85 -9.47 12.54
N PRO A 460 -33.18 -10.48 11.91
CA PRO A 460 -31.71 -10.53 11.76
C PRO A 460 -31.10 -9.25 11.19
N GLY A 461 -31.75 -8.64 10.18
CA GLY A 461 -31.29 -7.36 9.61
C GLY A 461 -31.42 -6.17 10.57
N LYS A 462 -32.49 -6.14 11.40
CA LYS A 462 -32.64 -5.10 12.43
C LYS A 462 -31.63 -5.29 13.56
N ALA A 463 -31.35 -6.53 14.00
CA ALA A 463 -30.34 -6.84 15.00
C ALA A 463 -28.95 -6.42 14.51
N PHE A 464 -28.61 -6.73 13.25
CA PHE A 464 -27.38 -6.26 12.63
C PHE A 464 -27.25 -4.73 12.66
N LEU A 465 -28.27 -4.00 12.15
CA LEU A 465 -28.18 -2.53 12.05
C LEU A 465 -28.22 -1.82 13.40
N LYS A 466 -29.02 -2.33 14.38
CA LYS A 466 -29.21 -1.63 15.66
C LYS A 466 -28.26 -2.08 16.77
N VAL A 467 -27.68 -3.27 16.67
CA VAL A 467 -26.79 -3.82 17.70
C VAL A 467 -25.38 -4.02 17.16
N THR A 468 -25.23 -4.79 16.07
CA THR A 468 -23.90 -5.15 15.58
C THR A 468 -23.18 -3.96 14.99
N VAL A 469 -23.80 -3.17 14.09
CA VAL A 469 -23.16 -2.01 13.43
C VAL A 469 -22.65 -0.97 14.44
N PRO A 470 -23.43 -0.52 15.44
CA PRO A 470 -22.92 0.40 16.46
C PRO A 470 -21.73 -0.14 17.25
N LEU A 471 -21.72 -1.43 17.58
CA LEU A 471 -20.64 -2.05 18.34
C LEU A 471 -19.34 -2.16 17.54
N ILE A 472 -19.43 -2.38 16.23
CA ILE A 472 -18.25 -2.47 15.35
C ILE A 472 -17.92 -1.15 14.64
N LEU A 473 -18.62 -0.07 14.97
CA LEU A 473 -18.42 1.24 14.34
C LEU A 473 -16.94 1.70 14.33
N PRO A 474 -16.16 1.51 15.41
CA PRO A 474 -14.74 1.83 15.39
C PRO A 474 -13.95 1.04 14.33
N GLY A 475 -14.32 -0.22 14.08
CA GLY A 475 -13.73 -1.05 13.03
C GLY A 475 -14.15 -0.60 11.64
N ILE A 476 -15.42 -0.22 11.45
CA ILE A 476 -15.92 0.34 10.19
C ILE A 476 -15.16 1.64 9.87
N MET A 477 -15.03 2.54 10.84
CA MET A 477 -14.32 3.81 10.69
C MET A 477 -12.83 3.61 10.35
N ALA A 478 -12.16 2.66 11.00
CA ALA A 478 -10.78 2.33 10.70
C ALA A 478 -10.62 1.80 9.25
N GLY A 479 -11.53 0.91 8.82
CA GLY A 479 -11.57 0.42 7.44
C GLY A 479 -11.86 1.52 6.42
N ALA A 480 -12.80 2.41 6.72
CA ALA A 480 -13.14 3.57 5.90
C ALA A 480 -11.93 4.50 5.72
N LEU A 481 -11.25 4.84 6.82
CA LEU A 481 -10.06 5.70 6.80
C LEU A 481 -8.95 5.11 5.95
N MET A 482 -8.61 3.83 6.17
CA MET A 482 -7.56 3.16 5.39
C MET A 482 -7.91 3.10 3.91
N SER A 483 -9.17 2.84 3.58
CA SER A 483 -9.65 2.85 2.20
C SER A 483 -9.57 4.26 1.59
N PHE A 484 -9.95 5.29 2.33
CA PHE A 484 -9.94 6.68 1.86
C PHE A 484 -8.53 7.19 1.59
N VAL A 485 -7.62 7.03 2.57
CA VAL A 485 -6.21 7.43 2.42
C VAL A 485 -5.56 6.75 1.23
N THR A 486 -5.77 5.43 1.10
CA THR A 486 -5.19 4.68 -0.01
C THR A 486 -5.87 4.95 -1.36
N ALA A 487 -7.15 5.32 -1.38
CA ALA A 487 -7.88 5.73 -2.58
C ALA A 487 -7.39 7.09 -3.09
N MET A 488 -7.24 8.08 -2.20
CA MET A 488 -6.72 9.41 -2.56
C MET A 488 -5.31 9.34 -3.17
N ASN A 489 -4.50 8.36 -2.76
CA ASN A 489 -3.12 8.18 -3.22
C ASN A 489 -2.99 7.19 -4.39
N GLU A 490 -4.10 6.83 -5.05
CA GLU A 490 -4.09 5.85 -6.13
C GLU A 490 -3.57 6.46 -7.44
N LEU A 491 -2.35 6.08 -7.83
CA LEU A 491 -1.73 6.49 -9.08
C LEU A 491 -1.85 5.38 -10.14
N SER A 492 -1.47 4.15 -9.80
CA SER A 492 -1.14 3.12 -10.79
C SER A 492 -2.31 2.72 -11.68
N SER A 493 -3.50 2.47 -11.12
CA SER A 493 -4.68 2.16 -11.93
C SER A 493 -5.26 3.41 -12.59
N SER A 494 -5.25 4.56 -11.88
CA SER A 494 -5.77 5.81 -12.41
C SER A 494 -4.99 6.30 -13.61
N LEU A 495 -3.66 6.05 -13.66
CA LEU A 495 -2.81 6.47 -14.77
C LEU A 495 -3.10 5.74 -16.09
N VAL A 496 -3.69 4.53 -16.03
CA VAL A 496 -4.14 3.80 -17.24
C VAL A 496 -5.53 4.24 -17.67
N LEU A 497 -6.37 4.65 -16.70
CA LEU A 497 -7.80 4.84 -16.90
C LEU A 497 -8.22 6.30 -17.14
N TYR A 498 -7.32 7.28 -16.83
CA TYR A 498 -7.67 8.69 -16.95
C TYR A 498 -7.84 9.16 -18.40
N VAL A 499 -8.66 10.16 -18.55
CA VAL A 499 -8.74 11.04 -19.72
C VAL A 499 -8.68 12.50 -19.23
N GLY A 500 -8.54 13.46 -20.12
CA GLY A 500 -8.33 14.87 -19.75
C GLY A 500 -9.27 15.42 -18.65
N SER A 501 -10.55 15.04 -18.70
CA SER A 501 -11.57 15.46 -17.72
C SER A 501 -11.57 14.69 -16.41
N THR A 502 -10.92 13.53 -16.34
CA THR A 502 -10.93 12.64 -15.17
C THR A 502 -9.58 12.52 -14.45
N VAL A 503 -8.65 13.43 -14.76
CA VAL A 503 -7.33 13.48 -14.14
C VAL A 503 -7.48 13.64 -12.62
N THR A 504 -6.81 12.77 -11.85
CA THR A 504 -6.72 12.87 -10.38
C THR A 504 -5.43 13.55 -9.93
N MET A 505 -5.36 14.03 -8.69
CA MET A 505 -4.11 14.63 -8.15
C MET A 505 -2.88 13.73 -8.33
N PRO A 506 -2.91 12.42 -7.96
CA PRO A 506 -1.76 11.55 -8.18
C PRO A 506 -1.30 11.50 -9.64
N VAL A 507 -2.25 11.43 -10.58
CA VAL A 507 -1.95 11.44 -12.02
C VAL A 507 -1.37 12.78 -12.44
N ARG A 508 -1.97 13.91 -12.02
CA ARG A 508 -1.47 15.24 -12.37
C ARG A 508 -0.09 15.52 -11.79
N ILE A 509 0.17 15.09 -10.55
CA ILE A 509 1.51 15.19 -9.96
C ILE A 509 2.53 14.42 -10.80
N TYR A 510 2.19 13.18 -11.17
CA TYR A 510 3.06 12.37 -12.03
C TYR A 510 3.34 13.06 -13.38
N LEU A 511 2.31 13.55 -14.07
CA LEU A 511 2.46 14.26 -15.33
C LEU A 511 3.33 15.53 -15.16
N SER A 512 3.04 16.34 -14.13
CA SER A 512 3.84 17.53 -13.84
C SER A 512 5.32 17.23 -13.56
N VAL A 513 5.62 16.08 -12.93
CA VAL A 513 7.01 15.62 -12.75
C VAL A 513 7.65 15.25 -14.08
N MET A 514 6.92 14.56 -14.96
CA MET A 514 7.43 14.17 -16.30
C MET A 514 7.66 15.38 -17.18
N ASP A 515 6.78 16.38 -17.11
CA ASP A 515 6.84 17.64 -17.87
C ASP A 515 7.89 18.62 -17.30
N GLY A 516 8.53 18.31 -16.17
CA GLY A 516 9.47 19.19 -15.48
C GLY A 516 8.83 20.36 -14.73
N GLU A 517 7.50 20.36 -14.53
CA GLU A 517 6.76 21.36 -13.75
C GLU A 517 6.87 21.08 -12.23
N TYR A 518 8.07 21.11 -11.70
CA TYR A 518 8.35 20.69 -10.32
C TYR A 518 7.64 21.53 -9.25
N GLY A 519 7.37 22.80 -9.53
CA GLY A 519 6.60 23.67 -8.61
C GLY A 519 5.15 23.22 -8.49
N THR A 520 4.47 22.99 -9.62
CA THR A 520 3.09 22.48 -9.67
C THR A 520 3.00 21.10 -9.01
N ALA A 521 3.95 20.21 -9.30
CA ALA A 521 4.02 18.89 -8.67
C ALA A 521 4.18 18.98 -7.15
N SER A 522 5.04 19.89 -6.64
CA SER A 522 5.24 20.09 -5.20
C SER A 522 4.02 20.68 -4.51
N ALA A 523 3.35 21.66 -5.12
CA ALA A 523 2.15 22.28 -4.57
C ALA A 523 0.98 21.29 -4.49
N LEU A 524 0.70 20.55 -5.56
CA LEU A 524 -0.32 19.50 -5.57
C LEU A 524 0.00 18.38 -4.57
N SER A 525 1.28 17.99 -4.46
CA SER A 525 1.72 16.97 -3.50
C SER A 525 1.52 17.44 -2.05
N THR A 526 1.78 18.73 -1.77
CA THR A 526 1.55 19.31 -0.43
C THR A 526 0.05 19.38 -0.11
N ILE A 527 -0.79 19.73 -1.08
CA ILE A 527 -2.25 19.70 -0.92
C ILE A 527 -2.72 18.26 -0.63
N LEU A 528 -2.30 17.30 -1.43
CA LEU A 528 -2.67 15.88 -1.25
C LEU A 528 -2.22 15.34 0.12
N LEU A 529 -0.99 15.64 0.54
CA LEU A 529 -0.45 15.26 1.84
C LEU A 529 -1.27 15.90 2.98
N THR A 530 -1.56 17.19 2.89
CA THR A 530 -2.36 17.93 3.87
C THR A 530 -3.76 17.34 3.98
N MET A 531 -4.44 17.08 2.87
CA MET A 531 -5.76 16.44 2.85
C MET A 531 -5.74 15.06 3.48
N THR A 532 -4.69 14.27 3.21
CA THR A 532 -4.52 12.93 3.80
C THR A 532 -4.32 13.03 5.32
N VAL A 533 -3.47 13.94 5.79
CA VAL A 533 -3.24 14.17 7.23
C VAL A 533 -4.51 14.65 7.93
N VAL A 534 -5.24 15.59 7.33
CA VAL A 534 -6.53 16.08 7.86
C VAL A 534 -7.55 14.95 7.94
N ALA A 535 -7.65 14.10 6.91
CA ALA A 535 -8.56 12.95 6.94
C ALA A 535 -8.22 11.97 8.05
N VAL A 536 -6.93 11.67 8.24
CA VAL A 536 -6.44 10.81 9.33
C VAL A 536 -6.78 11.43 10.69
N TYR A 537 -6.47 12.70 10.89
CA TYR A 537 -6.76 13.41 12.15
C TYR A 537 -8.26 13.45 12.45
N ALA A 538 -9.09 13.81 11.47
CA ALA A 538 -10.55 13.85 11.62
C ALA A 538 -11.12 12.48 12.02
N ALA A 539 -10.64 11.40 11.39
CA ALA A 539 -11.09 10.05 11.71
C ALA A 539 -10.70 9.61 13.14
N PHE A 540 -9.50 9.99 13.61
CA PHE A 540 -9.11 9.72 15.00
C PHE A 540 -9.98 10.50 16.00
N HIS A 541 -10.25 11.75 15.72
CA HIS A 541 -11.08 12.59 16.59
C HIS A 541 -12.53 12.08 16.67
N LEU A 542 -13.10 11.70 15.53
CA LEU A 542 -14.45 11.11 15.45
C LEU A 542 -14.54 9.72 16.10
N SER A 543 -13.45 8.95 16.13
CA SER A 543 -13.43 7.62 16.77
C SER A 543 -13.45 7.65 18.30
N GLY A 544 -13.38 8.83 18.94
CA GLY A 544 -13.40 8.98 20.41
C GLY A 544 -12.22 8.33 21.13
N ARG A 545 -11.22 7.80 20.40
CA ARG A 545 -10.00 7.23 20.98
C ARG A 545 -9.07 8.39 21.34
N LYS A 546 -8.90 8.63 22.65
CA LYS A 546 -7.80 9.47 23.14
C LYS A 546 -6.48 9.00 22.52
N GLU A 547 -5.57 9.91 22.28
CA GLU A 547 -4.25 9.78 21.61
C GLU A 547 -3.40 8.53 21.91
N SER A 548 -3.80 7.74 22.90
CA SER A 548 -3.11 6.50 23.31
C SER A 548 -3.17 5.34 22.29
N ALA A 549 -3.91 5.44 21.20
CA ALA A 549 -4.04 4.37 20.20
C ALA A 549 -3.05 4.49 19.03
N LEU A 550 -2.33 5.61 18.91
CA LEU A 550 -1.17 5.78 18.01
C LEU A 550 0.16 5.47 18.71
N LEU A 551 0.12 5.26 20.00
CA LEU A 551 1.23 4.94 20.88
C LEU A 551 1.18 3.45 21.25
#